data_f38ff1fde39bffe87eb5dbd84b92f438
#
_entry.id   f38ff1fde39bffe87eb5dbd84b92f438
#
_cell.length_a   1.000
_cell.length_b   1.000
_cell.length_c   1.000
_cell.angle_alpha   90.00
_cell.angle_beta   90.00
_cell.angle_gamma   90.00
#
_symmetry.space_group_name_H-M   'P 1'
#
loop_
_entity.id
_entity.type
_entity.pdbx_description
1 polymer ?
#
loop_
_entity_poly.entity_id
_entity_poly.type
_entity_poly.pdbx_seq_one_letter_code
_entity_poly.pdbx_strand_id
1 'polypeptide(L)'
;MIRACSRAALALLFAAAIASPQRGPAIPRQLVFTPYHASGIYDVGETVGWTVTPGPVEPTYPYRWTVRRNNATVLKEGTLDLSSGEDRIEIVGGEPEMIYVAIQPFAKPGSEAGGKERFVGGNTGVNNGFYAVGAAVAPTRIGLAAPRPTDFDSFWAGKLAAQAKVPIDPVLTPAESAIPGVELSVFQLAALGSHAHGYIAKPTTGDKFPALLLLQYAGVYALNAHAVAARAAQGWLVMDVDAHDKLPSDPDGGIPRGYARVGDTDRETSYFLNMYLRDSRALDYLMTRPDWDGKTIVLMGTSMGGQQSLALAGLRPEKITAVLVCVPAGADTNADLHGRQAGYPNWPSDDPRVMRTALYFDPVNFASRIRAPVLAALGFIDTTSPPAGVWTALNQIPGPVEALPMIESDHNNRTPEKEQLWDERSKEVLELLRQGGEFQPREMK
;
A
#
# COMPACT_ATOMS: atom_id res chain seq x y z
N MET A 1 -28.07 -64.17 8.38
CA MET A 1 -27.50 -63.60 7.14
C MET A 1 -28.25 -62.34 6.79
N ILE A 2 -27.77 -61.17 7.23
CA ILE A 2 -28.24 -59.87 6.74
C ILE A 2 -26.99 -58.98 6.64
N ARG A 3 -26.68 -58.57 5.43
CA ARG A 3 -25.51 -57.73 5.06
C ARG A 3 -25.79 -56.29 5.41
N ALA A 4 -24.88 -55.67 6.17
CA ALA A 4 -24.82 -54.23 6.40
C ALA A 4 -24.19 -53.54 5.18
N CYS A 5 -24.91 -52.59 4.54
CA CYS A 5 -24.39 -51.67 3.55
C CYS A 5 -23.90 -50.40 4.23
N SER A 6 -22.59 -50.20 4.27
CA SER A 6 -21.97 -48.93 4.63
C SER A 6 -22.13 -47.95 3.48
N ARG A 7 -22.83 -46.86 3.70
CA ARG A 7 -22.81 -45.67 2.77
C ARG A 7 -21.70 -44.73 3.20
N ALA A 8 -20.63 -44.70 2.44
CA ALA A 8 -19.63 -43.65 2.53
C ALA A 8 -20.19 -42.37 1.88
N ALA A 9 -20.42 -41.36 2.66
CA ALA A 9 -20.75 -40.02 2.16
C ALA A 9 -19.45 -39.34 1.71
N LEU A 10 -19.32 -39.18 0.41
CA LEU A 10 -18.21 -38.41 -0.21
C LEU A 10 -18.55 -36.92 -0.10
N ALA A 11 -17.91 -36.19 0.81
CA ALA A 11 -18.01 -34.76 0.92
C ALA A 11 -17.19 -34.11 -0.20
N LEU A 12 -17.87 -33.65 -1.23
CA LEU A 12 -17.29 -32.77 -2.27
C LEU A 12 -17.10 -31.36 -1.68
N LEU A 13 -15.89 -31.04 -1.28
CA LEU A 13 -15.47 -29.67 -0.99
C LEU A 13 -15.43 -28.88 -2.31
N PHE A 14 -16.47 -28.11 -2.60
CA PHE A 14 -16.41 -27.05 -3.59
C PHE A 14 -15.55 -25.91 -3.02
N ALA A 15 -14.29 -25.83 -3.42
CA ALA A 15 -13.49 -24.62 -3.29
C ALA A 15 -14.10 -23.56 -4.24
N ALA A 16 -14.91 -22.67 -3.67
CA ALA A 16 -15.33 -21.47 -4.37
C ALA A 16 -14.08 -20.58 -4.59
N ALA A 17 -13.47 -20.66 -5.76
CA ALA A 17 -12.49 -19.71 -6.19
C ALA A 17 -13.17 -18.33 -6.17
N ILE A 18 -12.67 -17.43 -5.34
CA ILE A 18 -13.01 -16.00 -5.39
C ILE A 18 -12.51 -15.54 -6.75
N ALA A 19 -13.42 -15.36 -7.72
CA ALA A 19 -13.09 -14.84 -9.03
C ALA A 19 -12.58 -13.41 -8.85
N SER A 20 -11.27 -13.23 -8.93
CA SER A 20 -10.69 -11.93 -9.21
C SER A 20 -11.35 -11.40 -10.49
N PRO A 21 -11.66 -10.10 -10.58
CA PRO A 21 -12.25 -9.55 -11.79
C PRO A 21 -11.38 -9.96 -12.99
N GLN A 22 -12.00 -10.63 -13.99
CA GLN A 22 -11.30 -11.04 -15.19
C GLN A 22 -10.70 -9.80 -15.83
N ARG A 23 -9.39 -9.63 -15.70
CA ARG A 23 -8.64 -8.63 -16.47
C ARG A 23 -8.71 -9.07 -17.93
N GLY A 24 -8.96 -8.10 -18.81
CA GLY A 24 -8.89 -8.33 -20.25
C GLY A 24 -7.55 -8.91 -20.65
N PRO A 25 -7.42 -9.51 -21.85
CA PRO A 25 -6.17 -10.08 -22.33
C PRO A 25 -5.04 -9.05 -22.21
N ALA A 26 -3.85 -9.50 -21.76
CA ALA A 26 -2.67 -8.65 -21.66
C ALA A 26 -2.42 -7.95 -23.01
N ILE A 27 -2.28 -6.63 -23.00
CA ILE A 27 -2.01 -5.86 -24.23
C ILE A 27 -0.60 -6.22 -24.69
N PRO A 28 -0.41 -6.68 -25.94
CA PRO A 28 0.90 -7.04 -26.46
C PRO A 28 1.85 -5.84 -26.38
N ARG A 29 3.03 -6.03 -25.79
CA ARG A 29 4.03 -4.97 -25.64
C ARG A 29 4.86 -4.82 -26.92
N GLN A 30 5.22 -3.57 -27.28
CA GLN A 30 6.16 -3.27 -28.35
C GLN A 30 7.62 -3.36 -27.90
N LEU A 31 7.87 -3.21 -26.60
CA LEU A 31 9.20 -3.27 -26.00
C LEU A 31 9.21 -4.25 -24.82
N VAL A 32 10.32 -4.96 -24.66
CA VAL A 32 10.62 -5.81 -23.51
C VAL A 32 11.86 -5.25 -22.83
N PHE A 33 11.79 -5.10 -21.50
CA PHE A 33 12.88 -4.59 -20.67
C PHE A 33 13.38 -5.71 -19.76
N THR A 34 14.66 -6.05 -19.88
CA THR A 34 15.32 -7.05 -19.03
C THR A 34 16.32 -6.33 -18.13
N PRO A 35 16.05 -6.22 -16.80
CA PRO A 35 16.99 -5.57 -15.89
C PRO A 35 18.27 -6.39 -15.75
N TYR A 36 19.39 -5.75 -15.48
CA TYR A 36 20.66 -6.42 -15.26
C TYR A 36 20.65 -7.27 -13.97
N HIS A 37 19.96 -6.79 -12.94
CA HIS A 37 19.64 -7.58 -11.75
C HIS A 37 18.14 -7.88 -11.70
N ALA A 38 17.78 -9.14 -11.60
CA ALA A 38 16.38 -9.58 -11.54
C ALA A 38 15.63 -9.03 -10.32
N SER A 39 16.34 -8.73 -9.23
CA SER A 39 15.80 -8.06 -8.05
C SER A 39 15.50 -6.58 -8.28
N GLY A 40 16.09 -5.95 -9.30
CA GLY A 40 16.07 -4.49 -9.50
C GLY A 40 16.88 -3.72 -8.45
N ILE A 41 17.68 -4.39 -7.61
CA ILE A 41 18.45 -3.79 -6.52
C ILE A 41 19.94 -3.83 -6.86
N TYR A 42 20.64 -2.74 -6.64
CA TYR A 42 22.06 -2.51 -6.98
C TYR A 42 22.78 -1.88 -5.79
N ASP A 43 24.10 -2.03 -5.76
CA ASP A 43 24.97 -1.31 -4.85
C ASP A 43 25.37 0.08 -5.41
N VAL A 44 25.81 0.97 -4.53
CA VAL A 44 26.36 2.27 -4.96
C VAL A 44 27.63 2.05 -5.78
N GLY A 45 27.69 2.68 -6.95
CA GLY A 45 28.80 2.55 -7.90
C GLY A 45 28.58 1.47 -8.97
N GLU A 46 27.54 0.64 -8.83
CA GLU A 46 27.16 -0.32 -9.87
C GLU A 46 26.46 0.34 -11.05
N THR A 47 26.54 -0.33 -12.21
CA THR A 47 25.77 0.04 -13.39
C THR A 47 24.37 -0.51 -13.29
N VAL A 48 23.41 0.39 -13.07
CA VAL A 48 21.97 0.12 -13.17
C VAL A 48 21.59 0.13 -14.64
N GLY A 49 20.93 -0.92 -15.13
CA GLY A 49 20.58 -0.95 -16.54
C GLY A 49 19.55 -1.98 -16.94
N TRP A 50 19.08 -1.80 -18.16
CA TRP A 50 18.13 -2.68 -18.84
C TRP A 50 18.59 -2.93 -20.27
N THR A 51 18.55 -4.18 -20.70
CA THR A 51 18.53 -4.52 -22.12
C THR A 51 17.10 -4.34 -22.61
N VAL A 52 16.94 -3.60 -23.70
CA VAL A 52 15.65 -3.32 -24.35
C VAL A 52 15.60 -4.02 -25.68
N THR A 53 14.61 -4.87 -25.89
CA THR A 53 14.41 -5.61 -27.15
C THR A 53 13.01 -5.33 -27.71
N PRO A 54 12.80 -5.47 -29.03
CA PRO A 54 11.47 -5.47 -29.62
C PRO A 54 10.59 -6.55 -28.96
N GLY A 55 9.34 -6.17 -28.68
CA GLY A 55 8.31 -7.09 -28.19
C GLY A 55 7.61 -7.83 -29.33
N PRO A 56 6.54 -8.58 -29.03
CA PRO A 56 5.76 -9.31 -30.04
C PRO A 56 4.99 -8.40 -31.02
N VAL A 57 4.91 -7.11 -30.73
CA VAL A 57 4.33 -6.09 -31.62
C VAL A 57 5.43 -5.15 -32.07
N GLU A 58 5.60 -5.01 -33.37
CA GLU A 58 6.60 -4.10 -33.95
C GLU A 58 6.42 -2.67 -33.43
N PRO A 59 7.52 -2.00 -33.01
CA PRO A 59 7.50 -0.61 -32.64
C PRO A 59 7.08 0.27 -33.84
N THR A 60 5.95 0.97 -33.70
CA THR A 60 5.40 1.84 -34.76
C THR A 60 6.10 3.19 -34.83
N TYR A 61 6.72 3.62 -33.72
CA TYR A 61 7.37 4.91 -33.56
C TYR A 61 8.75 4.76 -32.88
N PRO A 62 9.69 5.70 -33.06
CA PRO A 62 10.87 5.77 -32.23
C PRO A 62 10.51 6.11 -30.78
N TYR A 63 11.35 5.66 -29.86
CA TYR A 63 11.16 5.89 -28.42
C TYR A 63 12.25 6.78 -27.88
N ARG A 64 11.82 7.76 -27.04
CA ARG A 64 12.71 8.55 -26.18
C ARG A 64 12.63 8.03 -24.77
N TRP A 65 13.73 8.02 -24.05
CA TRP A 65 13.78 7.67 -22.64
C TRP A 65 14.43 8.78 -21.80
N THR A 66 13.98 8.89 -20.55
CA THR A 66 14.51 9.84 -19.55
C THR A 66 14.74 9.08 -18.27
N VAL A 67 15.98 9.04 -17.77
CA VAL A 67 16.36 8.50 -16.47
C VAL A 67 16.30 9.61 -15.43
N ARG A 68 15.58 9.34 -14.34
CA ARG A 68 15.44 10.28 -13.22
C ARG A 68 15.84 9.63 -11.90
N ARG A 69 16.55 10.42 -11.08
CA ARG A 69 16.75 10.13 -9.66
C ARG A 69 15.47 10.41 -8.90
N ASN A 70 15.01 9.46 -8.10
CA ASN A 70 13.83 9.57 -7.23
C ASN A 70 12.59 10.14 -7.96
N ASN A 71 12.50 9.89 -9.26
CA ASN A 71 11.51 10.43 -10.20
C ASN A 71 11.37 11.98 -10.16
N ALA A 72 12.37 12.69 -9.75
CA ALA A 72 12.43 14.14 -9.71
C ALA A 72 13.55 14.70 -10.62
N THR A 73 14.81 14.43 -10.32
CA THR A 73 15.96 15.00 -11.02
C THR A 73 16.31 14.18 -12.27
N VAL A 74 16.33 14.84 -13.45
CA VAL A 74 16.79 14.22 -14.69
C VAL A 74 18.30 13.98 -14.62
N LEU A 75 18.74 12.74 -14.85
CA LEU A 75 20.13 12.33 -14.86
C LEU A 75 20.66 12.12 -16.29
N LYS A 76 19.83 11.49 -17.15
CA LYS A 76 20.23 11.14 -18.51
C LYS A 76 18.99 11.03 -19.41
N GLU A 77 19.17 11.34 -20.69
CA GLU A 77 18.13 11.20 -21.71
C GLU A 77 18.73 10.57 -22.96
N GLY A 78 17.90 9.95 -23.77
CA GLY A 78 18.29 9.37 -25.05
C GLY A 78 17.11 8.86 -25.86
N THR A 79 17.44 8.25 -27.00
CA THR A 79 16.49 7.57 -27.87
C THR A 79 16.91 6.11 -28.01
N LEU A 80 15.96 5.20 -28.18
CA LEU A 80 16.25 3.79 -28.45
C LEU A 80 16.63 3.64 -29.93
N ASP A 81 17.71 2.88 -30.16
CA ASP A 81 18.09 2.36 -31.48
C ASP A 81 18.01 0.82 -31.47
N LEU A 82 16.92 0.30 -31.97
CA LEU A 82 16.65 -1.14 -32.05
C LEU A 82 17.08 -1.74 -33.39
N SER A 83 17.85 -1.05 -34.23
CA SER A 83 18.28 -1.53 -35.54
C SER A 83 19.17 -2.77 -35.48
N SER A 84 19.89 -2.97 -34.37
CA SER A 84 20.71 -4.15 -34.10
C SER A 84 19.93 -5.30 -33.42
N GLY A 85 18.63 -5.12 -33.13
CA GLY A 85 17.80 -6.06 -32.39
C GLY A 85 17.73 -5.81 -30.89
N GLU A 86 18.62 -5.03 -30.31
CA GLU A 86 18.60 -4.60 -28.90
C GLU A 86 19.24 -3.23 -28.71
N ASP A 87 18.90 -2.57 -27.63
CA ASP A 87 19.55 -1.38 -27.10
C ASP A 87 19.65 -1.43 -25.58
N ARG A 88 20.33 -0.49 -24.96
CA ARG A 88 20.57 -0.44 -23.52
C ARG A 88 20.25 0.93 -22.93
N ILE A 89 19.64 0.91 -21.77
CA ILE A 89 19.47 2.10 -20.93
C ILE A 89 20.29 1.89 -19.67
N GLU A 90 21.31 2.73 -19.46
CA GLU A 90 22.27 2.54 -18.38
C GLU A 90 22.59 3.85 -17.67
N ILE A 91 22.78 3.74 -16.34
CA ILE A 91 23.29 4.80 -15.46
C ILE A 91 24.15 4.18 -14.35
N VAL A 92 25.12 4.90 -13.84
CA VAL A 92 25.83 4.49 -12.62
C VAL A 92 25.06 5.02 -11.41
N GLY A 93 24.70 4.15 -10.48
CA GLY A 93 24.06 4.53 -9.23
C GLY A 93 25.02 5.27 -8.30
N GLY A 94 24.84 6.58 -8.12
CA GLY A 94 25.80 7.44 -7.44
C GLY A 94 25.65 7.49 -5.92
N GLU A 95 24.46 7.23 -5.40
CA GLU A 95 24.10 7.32 -3.99
C GLU A 95 22.89 6.42 -3.68
N PRO A 96 22.48 6.25 -2.42
CA PRO A 96 21.22 5.58 -2.10
C PRO A 96 20.03 6.34 -2.71
N GLU A 97 19.37 5.73 -3.72
CA GLU A 97 18.36 6.39 -4.54
C GLU A 97 17.44 5.39 -5.24
N MET A 98 16.30 5.87 -5.71
CA MET A 98 15.49 5.17 -6.70
C MET A 98 15.79 5.70 -8.09
N ILE A 99 15.98 4.81 -9.04
CA ILE A 99 16.09 5.14 -10.47
C ILE A 99 14.73 4.89 -11.11
N TYR A 100 14.19 5.90 -11.77
CA TYR A 100 12.96 5.84 -12.55
C TYR A 100 13.28 6.17 -14.01
N VAL A 101 12.91 5.29 -14.93
CA VAL A 101 13.05 5.52 -16.37
C VAL A 101 11.68 5.60 -17.00
N ALA A 102 11.36 6.74 -17.59
CA ALA A 102 10.19 6.92 -18.45
C ALA A 102 10.60 6.67 -19.91
N ILE A 103 9.84 5.87 -20.65
CA ILE A 103 10.06 5.56 -22.04
C ILE A 103 8.78 5.92 -22.81
N GLN A 104 8.90 6.81 -23.81
CA GLN A 104 7.78 7.43 -24.52
C GLN A 104 7.95 7.32 -26.03
N PRO A 105 6.90 6.91 -26.78
CA PRO A 105 6.93 7.00 -28.22
C PRO A 105 6.85 8.47 -28.67
N PHE A 106 7.59 8.83 -29.70
CA PHE A 106 7.54 10.19 -30.28
C PHE A 106 7.57 10.15 -31.80
N ALA A 107 6.96 11.14 -32.45
CA ALA A 107 7.07 11.33 -33.89
C ALA A 107 8.27 12.21 -34.23
N LYS A 108 9.08 11.80 -35.21
CA LYS A 108 10.21 12.65 -35.67
C LYS A 108 9.69 13.97 -36.28
N PRO A 109 10.43 15.08 -36.12
CA PRO A 109 10.14 16.33 -36.83
C PRO A 109 10.06 16.08 -38.34
N GLY A 110 9.00 16.58 -39.01
CA GLY A 110 8.80 16.41 -40.43
C GLY A 110 8.00 15.16 -40.85
N SER A 111 7.58 14.30 -39.93
CA SER A 111 6.55 13.32 -40.22
C SER A 111 5.17 14.01 -40.37
N GLU A 112 4.21 13.40 -41.11
CA GLU A 112 2.89 13.98 -41.44
C GLU A 112 2.07 14.50 -40.21
N ALA A 113 2.53 14.29 -39.00
CA ALA A 113 1.94 14.77 -37.76
C ALA A 113 2.36 16.19 -37.32
N GLY A 114 2.94 17.01 -38.23
CA GLY A 114 3.06 18.44 -38.03
C GLY A 114 4.27 18.95 -37.26
N GLY A 115 5.48 18.60 -37.65
CA GLY A 115 6.71 19.38 -37.42
C GLY A 115 7.22 19.65 -36.01
N LYS A 116 6.52 19.16 -34.97
CA LYS A 116 6.96 19.16 -33.56
C LYS A 116 7.05 17.78 -33.07
N GLU A 117 8.05 17.45 -32.26
CA GLU A 117 8.08 16.21 -31.50
C GLU A 117 6.75 16.06 -30.76
N ARG A 118 6.00 15.05 -31.11
CA ARG A 118 4.67 14.84 -30.57
C ARG A 118 4.66 13.47 -29.89
N PHE A 119 4.27 13.44 -28.64
CA PHE A 119 3.97 12.20 -27.96
C PHE A 119 2.75 11.57 -28.64
N VAL A 120 2.91 10.37 -29.15
CA VAL A 120 1.82 9.62 -29.77
C VAL A 120 1.19 8.82 -28.65
N GLY A 121 0.06 9.29 -28.15
CA GLY A 121 -0.76 8.56 -27.22
C GLY A 121 -1.28 7.30 -27.92
N GLY A 122 -0.96 6.14 -27.36
CA GLY A 122 -1.44 4.85 -27.82
C GLY A 122 -1.35 3.85 -26.68
N ASN A 123 -2.15 2.82 -26.74
CA ASN A 123 -2.15 1.76 -25.73
C ASN A 123 -0.95 0.82 -26.00
N THR A 124 0.26 1.33 -25.80
CA THR A 124 1.53 0.65 -26.10
C THR A 124 2.05 -0.20 -24.93
N GLY A 125 1.26 -0.34 -23.85
CA GLY A 125 1.64 -1.14 -22.68
C GLY A 125 1.20 -0.50 -21.37
N VAL A 126 2.06 -0.48 -20.39
CA VAL A 126 1.79 0.02 -19.06
C VAL A 126 1.66 1.55 -19.06
N ASN A 127 0.66 2.11 -18.34
CA ASN A 127 0.47 3.55 -18.12
C ASN A 127 0.15 4.44 -19.34
N ASN A 128 -1.00 4.24 -19.98
CA ASN A 128 -1.54 5.16 -20.98
C ASN A 128 -0.63 5.45 -22.19
N GLY A 129 0.14 4.47 -22.63
CA GLY A 129 1.02 4.59 -23.78
C GLY A 129 2.48 4.86 -23.46
N PHE A 130 2.84 4.89 -22.18
CA PHE A 130 4.22 5.00 -21.70
C PHE A 130 4.70 3.66 -21.18
N TYR A 131 5.98 3.38 -21.34
CA TYR A 131 6.67 2.38 -20.53
C TYR A 131 7.38 3.10 -19.39
N ALA A 132 7.48 2.41 -18.26
CA ALA A 132 8.34 2.81 -17.19
C ALA A 132 9.04 1.58 -16.62
N VAL A 133 10.28 1.76 -16.20
CA VAL A 133 11.04 0.75 -15.45
C VAL A 133 11.72 1.43 -14.27
N GLY A 134 11.92 0.68 -13.19
CA GLY A 134 12.47 1.19 -11.96
C GLY A 134 13.58 0.30 -11.41
N ALA A 135 14.50 0.90 -10.67
CA ALA A 135 15.52 0.21 -9.92
C ALA A 135 15.81 0.93 -8.61
N ALA A 136 16.41 0.22 -7.66
CA ALA A 136 16.83 0.76 -6.37
C ALA A 136 18.35 0.63 -6.21
N VAL A 137 19.00 1.69 -5.79
CA VAL A 137 20.43 1.69 -5.43
C VAL A 137 20.53 1.81 -3.91
N ALA A 138 21.10 0.79 -3.27
CA ALA A 138 21.25 0.70 -1.82
C ALA A 138 20.00 1.20 -1.04
N PRO A 139 18.79 0.68 -1.34
CA PRO A 139 17.53 1.26 -0.85
C PRO A 139 17.42 1.29 0.67
N THR A 140 18.04 0.35 1.38
CA THR A 140 18.09 0.29 2.84
C THR A 140 18.88 1.45 3.48
N ARG A 141 19.53 2.29 2.66
CA ARG A 141 20.31 3.47 3.09
C ARG A 141 19.64 4.79 2.72
N ILE A 142 18.46 4.77 2.08
CA ILE A 142 17.69 5.99 1.79
C ILE A 142 17.23 6.59 3.12
N GLY A 143 17.69 7.80 3.42
CA GLY A 143 17.41 8.52 4.66
C GLY A 143 16.21 9.46 4.58
N LEU A 144 15.86 10.08 5.70
CA LEU A 144 14.78 11.06 5.83
C LEU A 144 15.00 12.27 4.92
N ALA A 145 13.92 12.78 4.27
CA ALA A 145 13.95 14.08 3.61
C ALA A 145 13.91 15.22 4.64
N ALA A 146 13.10 15.10 5.69
CA ALA A 146 12.97 16.12 6.72
C ALA A 146 13.08 15.50 8.12
N PRO A 147 13.60 16.24 9.13
CA PRO A 147 13.68 15.74 10.49
C PRO A 147 12.28 15.63 11.12
N ARG A 148 12.10 14.62 11.96
CA ARG A 148 10.91 14.45 12.78
C ARG A 148 10.73 15.65 13.71
N PRO A 149 9.49 16.20 13.86
CA PRO A 149 9.23 17.28 14.82
C PRO A 149 9.61 16.88 16.26
N THR A 150 10.25 17.79 16.97
CA THR A 150 10.73 17.53 18.34
C THR A 150 9.60 17.27 19.34
N ASP A 151 8.42 17.82 19.10
CA ASP A 151 7.22 17.66 19.92
C ASP A 151 6.22 16.63 19.36
N PHE A 152 6.64 15.83 18.37
CA PHE A 152 5.80 14.79 17.75
C PHE A 152 5.23 13.81 18.79
N ASP A 153 6.08 13.30 19.67
CA ASP A 153 5.67 12.32 20.68
C ASP A 153 4.70 12.91 21.69
N SER A 154 4.97 14.14 22.18
CA SER A 154 4.08 14.81 23.12
C SER A 154 2.74 15.21 22.50
N PHE A 155 2.73 15.60 21.22
CA PHE A 155 1.50 15.86 20.47
C PHE A 155 0.61 14.61 20.43
N TRP A 156 1.11 13.49 19.95
CA TRP A 156 0.33 12.27 19.82
C TRP A 156 -0.04 11.65 21.17
N ALA A 157 0.85 11.70 22.17
CA ALA A 157 0.54 11.26 23.54
C ALA A 157 -0.64 12.09 24.12
N GLY A 158 -0.64 13.40 23.88
CA GLY A 158 -1.74 14.28 24.30
C GLY A 158 -3.07 13.91 23.63
N LYS A 159 -3.06 13.61 22.32
CA LYS A 159 -4.25 13.21 21.57
C LYS A 159 -4.81 11.86 22.04
N LEU A 160 -3.95 10.87 22.22
CA LEU A 160 -4.35 9.56 22.75
C LEU A 160 -4.87 9.65 24.17
N ALA A 161 -4.25 10.48 25.03
CA ALA A 161 -4.73 10.74 26.40
C ALA A 161 -6.09 11.45 26.41
N ALA A 162 -6.34 12.38 25.48
CA ALA A 162 -7.64 13.02 25.33
C ALA A 162 -8.70 12.01 24.85
N GLN A 163 -8.37 11.17 23.87
CA GLN A 163 -9.26 10.12 23.38
C GLN A 163 -9.62 9.09 24.46
N ALA A 164 -8.65 8.70 25.30
CA ALA A 164 -8.88 7.74 26.38
C ALA A 164 -9.93 8.20 27.39
N LYS A 165 -10.21 9.51 27.50
CA LYS A 165 -11.27 10.07 28.35
C LYS A 165 -12.66 9.99 27.73
N VAL A 166 -12.75 9.75 26.44
CA VAL A 166 -14.02 9.55 25.73
C VAL A 166 -14.43 8.08 25.88
N PRO A 167 -15.62 7.76 26.45
CA PRO A 167 -16.11 6.38 26.47
C PRO A 167 -16.18 5.81 25.05
N ILE A 168 -15.90 4.51 24.88
CA ILE A 168 -15.97 3.88 23.56
C ILE A 168 -17.40 3.85 23.02
N ASP A 169 -18.37 3.65 23.90
CA ASP A 169 -19.82 3.60 23.62
C ASP A 169 -20.17 2.80 22.34
N PRO A 170 -19.89 1.50 22.32
CA PRO A 170 -20.01 0.70 21.11
C PRO A 170 -21.46 0.41 20.76
N VAL A 171 -21.86 0.78 19.55
CA VAL A 171 -23.14 0.38 18.94
C VAL A 171 -22.86 -0.65 17.85
N LEU A 172 -23.44 -1.85 17.99
CA LEU A 172 -23.37 -2.91 17.00
C LEU A 172 -24.76 -3.14 16.39
N THR A 173 -24.86 -2.97 15.09
CA THR A 173 -26.07 -3.25 14.33
C THR A 173 -25.84 -4.51 13.49
N PRO A 174 -26.57 -5.61 13.72
CA PRO A 174 -26.46 -6.81 12.90
C PRO A 174 -26.64 -6.51 11.42
N ALA A 175 -25.82 -7.12 10.58
CA ALA A 175 -25.90 -7.05 9.13
C ALA A 175 -25.96 -8.44 8.52
N GLU A 176 -26.57 -8.57 7.36
CA GLU A 176 -26.66 -9.85 6.65
C GLU A 176 -25.29 -10.25 6.11
N SER A 177 -24.86 -11.46 6.44
CA SER A 177 -23.65 -12.07 5.87
C SER A 177 -24.04 -12.96 4.70
N ALA A 178 -23.48 -12.70 3.53
CA ALA A 178 -23.60 -13.58 2.36
C ALA A 178 -22.81 -14.90 2.51
N ILE A 179 -22.00 -15.03 3.57
CA ILE A 179 -21.16 -16.21 3.83
C ILE A 179 -21.72 -16.98 5.00
N PRO A 180 -22.17 -18.23 4.83
CA PRO A 180 -22.67 -19.07 5.92
C PRO A 180 -21.62 -19.26 7.02
N GLY A 181 -22.07 -19.29 8.27
CA GLY A 181 -21.20 -19.51 9.42
C GLY A 181 -20.39 -18.28 9.84
N VAL A 182 -20.78 -17.09 9.38
CA VAL A 182 -20.16 -15.81 9.75
C VAL A 182 -21.22 -14.88 10.34
N GLU A 183 -20.94 -14.35 11.52
CA GLU A 183 -21.65 -13.22 12.13
C GLU A 183 -21.03 -11.91 11.64
N LEU A 184 -21.86 -10.99 11.13
CA LEU A 184 -21.46 -9.69 10.62
C LEU A 184 -22.27 -8.58 11.29
N SER A 185 -21.63 -7.49 11.65
CA SER A 185 -22.29 -6.28 12.17
C SER A 185 -21.63 -5.02 11.64
N VAL A 186 -22.40 -3.95 11.53
CA VAL A 186 -21.90 -2.59 11.45
C VAL A 186 -21.55 -2.13 12.87
N PHE A 187 -20.39 -1.56 13.08
CA PHE A 187 -20.04 -0.91 14.33
C PHE A 187 -19.99 0.60 14.21
N GLN A 188 -20.33 1.27 15.30
CA GLN A 188 -20.07 2.69 15.56
C GLN A 188 -19.46 2.82 16.94
N LEU A 189 -18.36 3.57 17.05
CA LEU A 189 -17.62 3.80 18.30
C LEU A 189 -17.41 5.30 18.48
N ALA A 190 -17.66 5.84 19.67
CA ALA A 190 -17.35 7.22 19.95
C ALA A 190 -15.83 7.44 20.01
N ALA A 191 -15.33 8.43 19.29
CA ALA A 191 -13.93 8.85 19.25
C ALA A 191 -13.81 10.33 19.61
N LEU A 192 -12.59 10.83 19.77
CA LEU A 192 -12.35 12.24 20.08
C LEU A 192 -12.84 13.12 18.93
N GLY A 193 -13.97 13.81 19.14
CA GLY A 193 -14.57 14.75 18.18
C GLY A 193 -15.17 14.09 16.91
N SER A 194 -15.32 12.76 16.88
CA SER A 194 -15.84 12.01 15.72
C SER A 194 -16.34 10.63 16.14
N HIS A 195 -16.73 9.79 15.16
CA HIS A 195 -17.02 8.37 15.37
C HIS A 195 -16.18 7.52 14.43
N ALA A 196 -15.75 6.35 14.93
CA ALA A 196 -15.20 5.31 14.08
C ALA A 196 -16.34 4.38 13.64
N HIS A 197 -16.42 4.13 12.36
CA HIS A 197 -17.40 3.25 11.74
C HIS A 197 -16.72 2.13 10.95
N GLY A 198 -17.43 1.05 10.71
CA GLY A 198 -16.95 -0.03 9.87
C GLY A 198 -17.77 -1.29 10.00
N TYR A 199 -17.23 -2.39 9.48
CA TYR A 199 -17.76 -3.73 9.64
C TYR A 199 -16.91 -4.52 10.63
N ILE A 200 -17.58 -5.34 11.46
CA ILE A 200 -16.95 -6.35 12.29
C ILE A 200 -17.57 -7.69 12.00
N ALA A 201 -16.75 -8.73 11.82
CA ALA A 201 -17.20 -10.08 11.55
C ALA A 201 -16.35 -11.13 12.27
N LYS A 202 -16.96 -12.26 12.58
CA LYS A 202 -16.30 -13.42 13.18
C LYS A 202 -16.99 -14.72 12.75
N PRO A 203 -16.35 -15.89 12.91
CA PRO A 203 -17.04 -17.16 12.79
C PRO A 203 -18.16 -17.31 13.85
N THR A 204 -19.24 -18.00 13.50
CA THR A 204 -20.33 -18.34 14.46
C THR A 204 -19.94 -19.46 15.40
N THR A 205 -18.88 -20.20 15.11
CA THR A 205 -18.35 -21.31 15.91
C THR A 205 -16.95 -21.01 16.42
N GLY A 206 -16.72 -21.31 17.70
CA GLY A 206 -15.47 -20.95 18.40
C GLY A 206 -15.68 -19.77 19.34
N ASP A 207 -14.79 -19.64 20.34
CA ASP A 207 -14.93 -18.67 21.42
C ASP A 207 -13.88 -17.55 21.34
N LYS A 208 -12.69 -17.86 20.79
CA LYS A 208 -11.55 -16.96 20.73
C LYS A 208 -10.89 -16.95 19.35
N PHE A 209 -10.65 -15.77 18.81
CA PHE A 209 -10.11 -15.60 17.47
C PHE A 209 -8.94 -14.63 17.46
N PRO A 210 -7.90 -14.87 16.66
CA PRO A 210 -6.91 -13.84 16.33
C PRO A 210 -7.60 -12.71 15.60
N ALA A 211 -7.12 -11.48 15.79
CA ALA A 211 -7.77 -10.30 15.24
C ALA A 211 -7.03 -9.77 14.01
N LEU A 212 -7.81 -9.37 13.00
CA LEU A 212 -7.34 -8.72 11.78
C LEU A 212 -8.04 -7.37 11.64
N LEU A 213 -7.27 -6.28 11.68
CA LEU A 213 -7.75 -4.93 11.48
C LEU A 213 -7.39 -4.48 10.08
N LEU A 214 -8.40 -4.27 9.24
CA LEU A 214 -8.30 -3.77 7.88
C LEU A 214 -8.50 -2.26 7.89
N LEU A 215 -7.67 -1.52 7.15
CA LEU A 215 -7.74 -0.07 7.07
C LEU A 215 -7.95 0.37 5.61
N GLN A 216 -8.90 1.29 5.41
CA GLN A 216 -9.42 1.70 4.12
C GLN A 216 -8.36 2.43 3.28
N TYR A 217 -8.27 2.11 1.96
CA TYR A 217 -7.45 2.89 1.03
C TYR A 217 -8.13 4.22 0.65
N ALA A 218 -7.39 5.12 -0.05
CA ALA A 218 -7.86 6.45 -0.38
C ALA A 218 -9.13 6.45 -1.23
N GLY A 219 -10.01 7.42 -0.96
CA GLY A 219 -11.29 7.60 -1.63
C GLY A 219 -12.46 7.51 -0.67
N VAL A 220 -13.58 8.06 -1.08
CA VAL A 220 -14.87 7.99 -0.36
C VAL A 220 -15.75 6.97 -1.08
N TYR A 221 -16.02 5.85 -0.46
CA TYR A 221 -16.77 4.72 -1.02
C TYR A 221 -17.33 3.82 0.08
N ALA A 222 -18.32 2.99 -0.24
CA ALA A 222 -18.83 1.97 0.67
C ALA A 222 -17.82 0.83 0.87
N LEU A 223 -17.58 0.42 2.11
CA LEU A 223 -16.74 -0.74 2.43
C LEU A 223 -17.36 -2.04 1.91
N ASN A 224 -16.52 -3.04 1.69
CA ASN A 224 -16.94 -4.33 1.16
C ASN A 224 -17.25 -5.35 2.26
N ALA A 225 -18.51 -5.39 2.70
CA ALA A 225 -18.97 -6.33 3.74
C ALA A 225 -18.67 -7.80 3.40
N HIS A 226 -18.75 -8.20 2.11
CA HIS A 226 -18.45 -9.57 1.69
C HIS A 226 -16.95 -9.91 1.91
N ALA A 227 -16.05 -8.98 1.63
CA ALA A 227 -14.62 -9.19 1.84
C ALA A 227 -14.29 -9.36 3.33
N VAL A 228 -14.95 -8.61 4.21
CA VAL A 228 -14.82 -8.74 5.67
C VAL A 228 -15.32 -10.11 6.13
N ALA A 229 -16.50 -10.53 5.68
CA ALA A 229 -17.07 -11.84 5.99
C ALA A 229 -16.19 -13.00 5.47
N ALA A 230 -15.59 -12.85 4.27
CA ALA A 230 -14.69 -13.85 3.71
C ALA A 230 -13.42 -14.06 4.56
N ARG A 231 -12.87 -12.98 5.15
CA ARG A 231 -11.75 -13.08 6.09
C ARG A 231 -12.18 -13.72 7.41
N ALA A 232 -13.37 -13.40 7.93
CA ALA A 232 -13.91 -14.01 9.12
C ALA A 232 -14.15 -15.52 8.94
N ALA A 233 -14.64 -15.95 7.78
CA ALA A 233 -14.79 -17.37 7.45
C ALA A 233 -13.46 -18.16 7.48
N GLN A 234 -12.33 -17.49 7.38
CA GLN A 234 -10.99 -18.07 7.53
C GLN A 234 -10.58 -18.25 9.00
N GLY A 235 -11.40 -17.83 9.97
CA GLY A 235 -11.11 -17.98 11.39
C GLY A 235 -10.60 -16.74 12.10
N TRP A 236 -10.80 -15.55 11.53
CA TRP A 236 -10.39 -14.28 12.12
C TRP A 236 -11.58 -13.54 12.77
N LEU A 237 -11.30 -12.83 13.87
CA LEU A 237 -12.09 -11.66 14.27
C LEU A 237 -11.63 -10.48 13.42
N VAL A 238 -12.47 -10.05 12.49
CA VAL A 238 -12.10 -9.02 11.51
C VAL A 238 -12.81 -7.72 11.84
N MET A 239 -12.09 -6.61 11.85
CA MET A 239 -12.66 -5.26 11.76
C MET A 239 -12.13 -4.59 10.49
N ASP A 240 -13.04 -3.98 9.71
CA ASP A 240 -12.70 -3.10 8.59
C ASP A 240 -13.16 -1.69 8.93
N VAL A 241 -12.20 -0.78 9.10
CA VAL A 241 -12.44 0.58 9.60
C VAL A 241 -12.59 1.54 8.44
N ASP A 242 -13.70 2.28 8.41
CA ASP A 242 -13.88 3.40 7.48
C ASP A 242 -12.96 4.56 7.89
N ALA A 243 -12.16 5.06 6.95
CA ALA A 243 -11.27 6.19 7.18
C ALA A 243 -12.03 7.49 7.46
N HIS A 244 -13.35 7.48 7.20
CA HIS A 244 -14.24 8.64 7.31
C HIS A 244 -15.27 8.43 8.42
N ASP A 245 -15.82 9.56 8.94
CA ASP A 245 -16.94 9.53 9.90
C ASP A 245 -18.26 9.36 9.13
N LYS A 246 -18.51 8.16 8.63
CA LYS A 246 -19.72 7.79 7.91
C LYS A 246 -20.05 6.30 8.07
N LEU A 247 -21.28 5.91 7.81
CA LEU A 247 -21.66 4.49 7.80
C LEU A 247 -20.88 3.72 6.70
N PRO A 248 -20.43 2.50 6.97
CA PRO A 248 -19.60 1.75 6.02
C PRO A 248 -20.33 1.37 4.72
N SER A 249 -21.64 1.32 4.72
CA SER A 249 -22.47 1.08 3.54
C SER A 249 -22.76 2.34 2.71
N ASP A 250 -22.51 3.54 3.27
CA ASP A 250 -22.74 4.79 2.58
C ASP A 250 -21.59 5.07 1.59
N PRO A 251 -21.86 5.28 0.28
CA PRO A 251 -20.82 5.55 -0.69
C PRO A 251 -20.25 6.98 -0.63
N ASP A 252 -20.92 7.92 0.05
CA ASP A 252 -20.56 9.34 0.04
C ASP A 252 -20.47 9.93 1.47
N GLY A 253 -21.49 9.77 2.30
CA GLY A 253 -21.55 10.31 3.68
C GLY A 253 -21.37 11.82 3.78
N GLY A 254 -21.50 12.57 2.68
CA GLY A 254 -21.23 14.02 2.67
C GLY A 254 -19.74 14.39 2.81
N ILE A 255 -18.84 13.42 2.67
CA ILE A 255 -17.39 13.65 2.79
C ILE A 255 -16.87 14.37 1.54
N PRO A 256 -16.13 15.49 1.67
CA PRO A 256 -15.60 16.18 0.51
C PRO A 256 -14.55 15.34 -0.20
N ARG A 257 -14.58 15.31 -1.54
CA ARG A 257 -13.58 14.56 -2.36
C ARG A 257 -12.15 15.00 -2.07
N GLY A 258 -11.95 16.27 -1.69
CA GLY A 258 -10.65 16.82 -1.29
C GLY A 258 -10.35 16.71 0.21
N TYR A 259 -10.90 15.73 0.92
CA TYR A 259 -10.78 15.58 2.37
C TYR A 259 -9.33 15.67 2.88
N ALA A 260 -8.38 15.17 2.13
CA ALA A 260 -6.96 15.19 2.49
C ALA A 260 -6.37 16.62 2.62
N ARG A 261 -7.08 17.63 2.08
CA ARG A 261 -6.72 19.04 2.17
C ARG A 261 -7.45 19.79 3.29
N VAL A 262 -8.39 19.14 3.97
CA VAL A 262 -9.14 19.74 5.07
C VAL A 262 -8.23 19.89 6.29
N GLY A 263 -8.01 21.14 6.71
CA GLY A 263 -7.15 21.47 7.84
C GLY A 263 -5.66 21.20 7.63
N ASP A 264 -5.18 21.09 6.41
CA ASP A 264 -3.80 20.72 6.08
C ASP A 264 -2.75 21.77 6.49
N THR A 265 -3.15 22.97 6.92
CA THR A 265 -2.25 24.02 7.44
C THR A 265 -2.08 23.98 8.97
N ASP A 266 -2.84 23.13 9.68
CA ASP A 266 -2.79 23.03 11.14
C ASP A 266 -3.01 21.58 11.58
N ARG A 267 -2.04 21.03 12.32
CA ARG A 267 -2.10 19.68 12.87
C ARG A 267 -3.28 19.40 13.79
N GLU A 268 -3.85 20.45 14.41
CA GLU A 268 -5.01 20.34 15.31
C GLU A 268 -6.33 20.13 14.56
N THR A 269 -6.39 20.56 13.30
CA THR A 269 -7.58 20.50 12.46
C THR A 269 -7.43 19.61 11.23
N SER A 270 -6.26 19.02 11.02
CA SER A 270 -6.00 18.13 9.90
C SER A 270 -6.96 16.95 9.88
N TYR A 271 -7.49 16.62 8.72
CA TYR A 271 -8.36 15.47 8.52
C TYR A 271 -7.70 14.15 8.96
N PHE A 272 -6.39 14.03 8.77
CA PHE A 272 -5.63 12.85 9.18
C PHE A 272 -5.54 12.67 10.70
N LEU A 273 -5.71 13.74 11.49
CA LEU A 273 -5.76 13.62 12.95
C LEU A 273 -6.92 12.70 13.37
N ASN A 274 -8.14 13.04 12.92
CA ASN A 274 -9.31 12.24 13.26
C ASN A 274 -9.29 10.86 12.62
N MET A 275 -8.71 10.71 11.42
CA MET A 275 -8.53 9.42 10.77
C MET A 275 -7.71 8.47 11.67
N TYR A 276 -6.52 8.87 12.10
CA TYR A 276 -5.66 8.01 12.94
C TYR A 276 -6.23 7.81 14.35
N LEU A 277 -6.99 8.76 14.87
CA LEU A 277 -7.70 8.59 16.13
C LEU A 277 -8.85 7.58 16.00
N ARG A 278 -9.59 7.54 14.90
CA ARG A 278 -10.59 6.51 14.61
C ARG A 278 -9.97 5.10 14.54
N ASP A 279 -8.83 4.97 13.86
CA ASP A 279 -8.08 3.69 13.81
C ASP A 279 -7.66 3.23 15.21
N SER A 280 -7.10 4.16 16.01
CA SER A 280 -6.74 3.87 17.40
C SER A 280 -7.96 3.50 18.26
N ARG A 281 -9.12 4.11 18.02
CA ARG A 281 -10.36 3.79 18.71
C ARG A 281 -10.88 2.40 18.35
N ALA A 282 -10.81 2.02 17.08
CA ALA A 282 -11.16 0.67 16.64
C ALA A 282 -10.27 -0.39 17.31
N LEU A 283 -8.97 -0.13 17.42
CA LEU A 283 -8.04 -0.98 18.14
C LEU A 283 -8.39 -1.07 19.63
N ASP A 284 -8.72 0.06 20.30
CA ASP A 284 -9.14 0.07 21.70
C ASP A 284 -10.37 -0.83 21.91
N TYR A 285 -11.39 -0.71 21.04
CA TYR A 285 -12.58 -1.54 21.10
C TYR A 285 -12.27 -3.01 20.89
N LEU A 286 -11.48 -3.34 19.88
CA LEU A 286 -11.09 -4.71 19.58
C LEU A 286 -10.44 -5.39 20.79
N MET A 287 -9.59 -4.69 21.53
CA MET A 287 -8.94 -5.21 22.74
C MET A 287 -9.89 -5.44 23.91
N THR A 288 -11.09 -4.84 23.91
CA THR A 288 -12.13 -5.11 24.94
C THR A 288 -13.01 -6.31 24.61
N ARG A 289 -12.90 -6.84 23.39
CA ARG A 289 -13.77 -7.91 22.92
C ARG A 289 -13.52 -9.25 23.64
N PRO A 290 -14.57 -9.88 24.15
CA PRO A 290 -14.43 -11.18 24.82
C PRO A 290 -14.07 -12.33 23.87
N ASP A 291 -14.33 -12.16 22.56
CA ASP A 291 -14.03 -13.12 21.50
C ASP A 291 -12.65 -12.92 20.83
N TRP A 292 -11.89 -11.87 21.19
CA TRP A 292 -10.48 -11.77 20.83
C TRP A 292 -9.63 -12.78 21.63
N ASP A 293 -8.58 -13.35 21.01
CA ASP A 293 -7.69 -14.34 21.63
C ASP A 293 -6.78 -13.77 22.73
N GLY A 294 -6.79 -12.43 22.89
CA GLY A 294 -6.00 -11.71 23.90
C GLY A 294 -4.55 -11.43 23.52
N LYS A 295 -4.07 -11.85 22.33
CA LYS A 295 -2.66 -11.74 21.95
C LYS A 295 -2.39 -11.36 20.50
N THR A 296 -3.19 -11.83 19.54
CA THR A 296 -2.90 -11.66 18.11
C THR A 296 -3.69 -10.50 17.54
N ILE A 297 -3.00 -9.47 17.06
CA ILE A 297 -3.57 -8.34 16.31
C ILE A 297 -2.70 -8.06 15.08
N VAL A 298 -3.26 -8.25 13.90
CA VAL A 298 -2.60 -7.94 12.63
C VAL A 298 -3.24 -6.70 12.02
N LEU A 299 -2.42 -5.73 11.64
CA LEU A 299 -2.85 -4.59 10.82
C LEU A 299 -2.60 -4.89 9.36
N MET A 300 -3.58 -4.60 8.50
CA MET A 300 -3.43 -4.80 7.07
C MET A 300 -4.07 -3.65 6.29
N GLY A 301 -3.32 -3.11 5.30
CA GLY A 301 -3.83 -2.04 4.46
C GLY A 301 -3.05 -1.85 3.16
N THR A 302 -3.77 -1.35 2.16
CA THR A 302 -3.20 -0.97 0.85
C THR A 302 -3.24 0.55 0.71
N SER A 303 -2.21 1.17 0.11
CA SER A 303 -2.18 2.61 -0.17
C SER A 303 -2.36 3.43 1.11
N MET A 304 -3.37 4.31 1.20
CA MET A 304 -3.70 5.05 2.42
C MET A 304 -4.02 4.13 3.61
N GLY A 305 -4.57 2.93 3.38
CA GLY A 305 -4.73 1.92 4.45
C GLY A 305 -3.38 1.43 4.98
N GLY A 306 -2.37 1.33 4.12
CA GLY A 306 -0.99 1.06 4.52
C GLY A 306 -0.37 2.22 5.31
N GLN A 307 -0.64 3.46 4.92
CA GLN A 307 -0.29 4.67 5.68
C GLN A 307 -0.86 4.62 7.10
N GLN A 308 -2.16 4.36 7.23
CA GLN A 308 -2.85 4.22 8.50
C GLN A 308 -2.29 3.08 9.33
N SER A 309 -1.99 1.93 8.71
CA SER A 309 -1.40 0.76 9.39
C SER A 309 -0.04 1.08 10.02
N LEU A 310 0.84 1.75 9.27
CA LEU A 310 2.16 2.17 9.79
C LEU A 310 2.01 3.23 10.90
N ALA A 311 1.10 4.20 10.73
CA ALA A 311 0.83 5.20 11.75
C ALA A 311 0.29 4.56 13.05
N LEU A 312 -0.72 3.70 12.94
CA LEU A 312 -1.32 3.01 14.08
C LEU A 312 -0.31 2.10 14.80
N ALA A 313 0.53 1.37 14.04
CA ALA A 313 1.58 0.54 14.62
C ALA A 313 2.61 1.37 15.41
N GLY A 314 2.96 2.56 14.93
CA GLY A 314 3.83 3.48 15.67
C GLY A 314 3.16 4.18 16.85
N LEU A 315 1.85 4.40 16.80
CA LEU A 315 1.06 4.94 17.92
C LEU A 315 0.86 3.92 19.06
N ARG A 316 0.71 2.64 18.72
CA ARG A 316 0.36 1.55 19.66
C ARG A 316 1.34 0.37 19.55
N PRO A 317 2.66 0.60 19.66
CA PRO A 317 3.69 -0.37 19.30
C PRO A 317 3.65 -1.67 20.10
N GLU A 318 3.14 -1.65 21.34
CA GLU A 318 3.09 -2.81 22.22
C GLU A 318 1.85 -3.71 22.02
N LYS A 319 0.94 -3.34 21.10
CA LYS A 319 -0.33 -4.04 20.89
C LYS A 319 -0.40 -4.83 19.57
N ILE A 320 0.52 -4.58 18.67
CA ILE A 320 0.47 -5.12 17.30
C ILE A 320 1.40 -6.32 17.18
N THR A 321 0.88 -7.41 16.60
CA THR A 321 1.63 -8.65 16.35
C THR A 321 2.36 -8.62 15.02
N ALA A 322 1.75 -8.04 13.98
CA ALA A 322 2.33 -7.89 12.65
C ALA A 322 1.66 -6.76 11.87
N VAL A 323 2.38 -6.19 10.90
CA VAL A 323 1.88 -5.15 9.99
C VAL A 323 2.11 -5.60 8.55
N LEU A 324 1.05 -5.69 7.76
CA LEU A 324 1.08 -6.11 6.36
C LEU A 324 0.60 -4.96 5.48
N VAL A 325 1.50 -4.36 4.70
CA VAL A 325 1.17 -3.19 3.88
C VAL A 325 1.55 -3.37 2.42
N CYS A 326 0.63 -3.02 1.53
CA CYS A 326 0.86 -3.04 0.10
C CYS A 326 0.83 -1.60 -0.44
N VAL A 327 1.89 -1.20 -1.14
CA VAL A 327 2.09 0.15 -1.70
C VAL A 327 1.67 1.26 -0.72
N PRO A 328 2.18 1.27 0.54
CA PRO A 328 1.74 2.21 1.56
C PRO A 328 1.99 3.65 1.11
N ALA A 329 0.95 4.50 1.24
CA ALA A 329 1.01 5.89 0.84
C ALA A 329 1.50 6.81 1.96
N GLY A 330 1.60 8.10 1.69
CA GLY A 330 1.80 9.16 2.66
C GLY A 330 3.22 9.28 3.24
N ALA A 331 4.16 8.45 2.80
CA ALA A 331 5.52 8.45 3.33
C ALA A 331 6.40 9.51 2.66
N ASP A 332 7.26 10.12 3.47
CA ASP A 332 8.22 11.16 3.10
C ASP A 332 7.55 12.39 2.45
N THR A 333 6.51 12.89 3.13
CA THR A 333 5.62 13.96 2.63
C THR A 333 6.32 15.27 2.28
N ASN A 334 7.52 15.51 2.80
CA ASN A 334 8.38 16.65 2.48
C ASN A 334 9.42 16.36 1.37
N ALA A 335 9.34 15.20 0.73
CA ALA A 335 10.30 14.72 -0.27
C ALA A 335 10.53 15.70 -1.43
N ASP A 336 9.48 16.40 -1.88
CA ASP A 336 9.55 17.37 -2.99
C ASP A 336 10.53 18.53 -2.70
N LEU A 337 10.60 18.97 -1.45
CA LEU A 337 11.57 19.99 -1.01
C LEU A 337 13.03 19.50 -1.06
N HIS A 338 13.26 18.20 -1.25
CA HIS A 338 14.56 17.54 -1.18
C HIS A 338 14.89 16.73 -2.44
N GLY A 339 14.30 17.11 -3.59
CA GLY A 339 14.60 16.50 -4.89
C GLY A 339 14.11 15.05 -5.03
N ARG A 340 13.05 14.69 -4.33
CA ARG A 340 12.36 13.42 -4.47
C ARG A 340 10.90 13.65 -4.82
N GLN A 341 10.30 12.78 -5.60
CA GLN A 341 8.87 12.87 -5.88
C GLN A 341 8.07 12.71 -4.59
N ALA A 342 7.20 13.68 -4.30
CA ALA A 342 6.17 13.52 -3.28
C ALA A 342 5.06 12.60 -3.80
N GLY A 343 4.48 11.82 -2.87
CA GLY A 343 3.34 10.95 -3.14
C GLY A 343 2.03 11.50 -2.58
N TYR A 344 1.00 10.66 -2.61
CA TYR A 344 -0.26 10.95 -1.93
C TYR A 344 0.00 11.42 -0.48
N PRO A 345 -0.69 12.44 0.01
CA PRO A 345 -1.84 13.12 -0.58
C PRO A 345 -1.50 14.30 -1.51
N ASN A 346 -0.26 14.42 -1.97
CA ASN A 346 0.23 15.49 -2.85
C ASN A 346 -0.06 16.87 -2.25
N TRP A 347 0.34 17.07 -1.01
CA TRP A 347 0.23 18.36 -0.34
C TRP A 347 1.13 19.41 -1.01
N PRO A 348 0.70 20.67 -1.12
CA PRO A 348 1.48 21.71 -1.78
C PRO A 348 2.76 22.02 -1.00
N SER A 349 3.89 21.82 -1.64
CA SER A 349 5.22 22.08 -1.07
C SER A 349 5.58 23.57 -0.98
N ASP A 350 4.81 24.44 -1.62
CA ASP A 350 4.96 25.91 -1.59
C ASP A 350 4.35 26.56 -0.34
N ASP A 351 3.53 25.85 0.45
CA ASP A 351 3.04 26.35 1.73
C ASP A 351 3.78 25.71 2.92
N PRO A 352 4.65 26.46 3.62
CA PRO A 352 5.43 25.92 4.73
C PRO A 352 4.58 25.48 5.94
N ARG A 353 3.32 25.94 6.06
CA ARG A 353 2.40 25.50 7.11
C ARG A 353 1.92 24.09 6.81
N VAL A 354 1.59 23.83 5.55
CA VAL A 354 1.19 22.50 5.08
C VAL A 354 2.33 21.52 5.26
N MET A 355 3.55 21.88 4.82
CA MET A 355 4.72 21.02 4.97
C MET A 355 5.08 20.71 6.43
N ARG A 356 4.88 21.68 7.33
CA ARG A 356 5.05 21.45 8.77
C ARG A 356 3.98 20.52 9.35
N THR A 357 2.73 20.74 8.95
CA THR A 357 1.58 19.89 9.37
C THR A 357 1.76 18.46 8.88
N ALA A 358 2.20 18.29 7.63
CA ALA A 358 2.45 16.99 7.01
C ALA A 358 3.33 16.07 7.86
N LEU A 359 4.37 16.60 8.50
CA LEU A 359 5.30 15.83 9.34
C LEU A 359 4.62 15.14 10.53
N TYR A 360 3.45 15.62 10.99
CA TYR A 360 2.72 14.99 12.09
C TYR A 360 1.89 13.79 11.65
N PHE A 361 1.68 13.62 10.34
CA PHE A 361 0.86 12.55 9.76
C PHE A 361 1.64 11.64 8.81
N ASP A 362 2.93 11.91 8.64
CA ASP A 362 3.84 11.13 7.80
C ASP A 362 4.19 9.79 8.46
N PRO A 363 3.92 8.63 7.83
CA PRO A 363 4.32 7.31 8.33
C PRO A 363 5.79 7.20 8.71
N VAL A 364 6.67 7.92 8.05
CA VAL A 364 8.12 7.96 8.35
C VAL A 364 8.37 8.31 9.82
N ASN A 365 7.60 9.24 10.39
CA ASN A 365 7.76 9.69 11.77
C ASN A 365 7.15 8.75 12.82
N PHE A 366 6.23 7.87 12.41
CA PHE A 366 5.71 6.79 13.26
C PHE A 366 6.59 5.54 13.21
N ALA A 367 7.23 5.29 12.07
CA ALA A 367 7.98 4.08 11.77
C ALA A 367 9.05 3.77 12.81
N SER A 368 9.76 4.79 13.35
CA SER A 368 10.78 4.61 14.38
C SER A 368 10.26 4.02 15.70
N ARG A 369 8.94 3.94 15.87
CA ARG A 369 8.28 3.40 17.06
C ARG A 369 7.68 1.99 16.83
N ILE A 370 7.61 1.52 15.59
CA ILE A 370 7.06 0.20 15.26
C ILE A 370 7.94 -0.88 15.84
N ARG A 371 7.34 -1.83 16.58
CA ARG A 371 8.03 -2.98 17.20
C ARG A 371 7.69 -4.29 16.52
N ALA A 372 6.49 -4.36 15.95
CA ALA A 372 6.01 -5.54 15.24
C ALA A 372 6.79 -5.78 13.95
N PRO A 373 6.98 -7.04 13.52
CA PRO A 373 7.49 -7.35 12.21
C PRO A 373 6.57 -6.79 11.10
N VAL A 374 7.19 -6.28 10.02
CA VAL A 374 6.49 -5.63 8.92
C VAL A 374 6.74 -6.39 7.62
N LEU A 375 5.67 -6.70 6.89
CA LEU A 375 5.69 -7.12 5.49
C LEU A 375 5.23 -5.95 4.63
N ALA A 376 6.05 -5.48 3.71
CA ALA A 376 5.73 -4.34 2.85
C ALA A 376 6.00 -4.67 1.38
N ALA A 377 4.98 -4.58 0.52
CA ALA A 377 5.15 -4.61 -0.92
C ALA A 377 5.19 -3.18 -1.48
N LEU A 378 6.09 -2.91 -2.44
CA LEU A 378 6.26 -1.59 -3.04
C LEU A 378 6.56 -1.66 -4.53
N GLY A 379 5.89 -0.81 -5.32
CA GLY A 379 6.09 -0.72 -6.76
C GLY A 379 7.25 0.23 -7.10
N PHE A 380 8.21 -0.22 -7.91
CA PHE A 380 9.39 0.61 -8.24
C PHE A 380 9.06 1.75 -9.20
N ILE A 381 7.95 1.68 -9.91
CA ILE A 381 7.45 2.74 -10.79
C ILE A 381 6.17 3.40 -10.26
N ASP A 382 5.88 3.24 -8.97
CA ASP A 382 4.74 3.85 -8.31
C ASP A 382 4.96 5.36 -8.13
N THR A 383 4.06 6.16 -8.72
CA THR A 383 4.08 7.63 -8.62
C THR A 383 3.07 8.17 -7.62
N THR A 384 2.22 7.31 -7.08
CA THR A 384 1.25 7.66 -6.03
C THR A 384 1.83 7.41 -4.63
N SER A 385 2.52 6.29 -4.48
CA SER A 385 3.31 5.95 -3.29
C SER A 385 4.78 5.75 -3.70
N PRO A 386 5.53 6.84 -3.94
CA PRO A 386 6.87 6.74 -4.50
C PRO A 386 7.77 5.84 -3.67
N PRO A 387 8.47 4.88 -4.31
CA PRO A 387 9.24 3.88 -3.57
C PRO A 387 10.36 4.48 -2.71
N ALA A 388 10.92 5.66 -3.08
CA ALA A 388 11.88 6.36 -2.23
C ALA A 388 11.30 6.70 -0.85
N GLY A 389 10.05 7.20 -0.82
CA GLY A 389 9.33 7.50 0.43
C GLY A 389 9.01 6.25 1.22
N VAL A 390 8.56 5.17 0.54
CA VAL A 390 8.28 3.89 1.20
C VAL A 390 9.54 3.33 1.85
N TRP A 391 10.67 3.28 1.12
CA TRP A 391 11.95 2.86 1.69
C TRP A 391 12.39 3.74 2.85
N THR A 392 12.20 5.06 2.75
CA THR A 392 12.48 5.98 3.86
C THR A 392 11.74 5.58 5.13
N ALA A 393 10.44 5.23 5.03
CA ALA A 393 9.66 4.78 6.18
C ALA A 393 10.15 3.42 6.70
N LEU A 394 10.36 2.44 5.84
CA LEU A 394 10.82 1.10 6.22
C LEU A 394 12.18 1.14 6.92
N ASN A 395 13.09 1.99 6.47
CA ASN A 395 14.43 2.16 7.05
C ASN A 395 14.42 2.80 8.45
N GLN A 396 13.30 3.42 8.89
CA GLN A 396 13.16 3.92 10.25
C GLN A 396 12.66 2.85 11.24
N ILE A 397 12.17 1.71 10.76
CA ILE A 397 11.61 0.66 11.62
C ILE A 397 12.75 -0.08 12.33
N PRO A 398 12.80 -0.06 13.67
CA PRO A 398 13.86 -0.77 14.41
C PRO A 398 13.65 -2.28 14.47
N GLY A 399 12.45 -2.75 14.17
CA GLY A 399 12.07 -4.16 14.12
C GLY A 399 12.39 -4.83 12.77
N PRO A 400 12.10 -6.14 12.65
CA PRO A 400 12.33 -6.86 11.41
C PRO A 400 11.36 -6.41 10.30
N VAL A 401 11.90 -6.21 9.09
CA VAL A 401 11.14 -5.78 7.90
C VAL A 401 11.43 -6.74 6.74
N GLU A 402 10.38 -7.21 6.10
CA GLU A 402 10.44 -7.89 4.80
C GLU A 402 9.86 -6.95 3.74
N ALA A 403 10.70 -6.53 2.81
CA ALA A 403 10.26 -5.76 1.66
C ALA A 403 10.09 -6.69 0.44
N LEU A 404 8.99 -6.53 -0.29
CA LEU A 404 8.67 -7.22 -1.53
C LEU A 404 8.76 -6.23 -2.71
N PRO A 405 9.89 -6.14 -3.40
CA PRO A 405 10.05 -5.28 -4.55
C PRO A 405 9.20 -5.76 -5.74
N MET A 406 8.30 -4.92 -6.21
CA MET A 406 7.50 -5.12 -7.42
C MET A 406 8.06 -4.21 -8.52
N ILE A 407 9.18 -4.63 -9.15
CA ILE A 407 10.03 -3.79 -10.01
C ILE A 407 9.34 -3.22 -11.26
N GLU A 408 8.29 -3.87 -11.76
CA GLU A 408 7.52 -3.44 -12.93
C GLU A 408 6.13 -2.92 -12.58
N SER A 409 5.84 -2.71 -11.29
CA SER A 409 4.52 -2.32 -10.84
C SER A 409 4.46 -0.84 -10.49
N ASP A 410 3.40 -0.18 -10.94
CA ASP A 410 2.96 1.10 -10.39
C ASP A 410 1.90 0.88 -9.29
N HIS A 411 1.23 1.96 -8.90
CA HIS A 411 0.23 1.93 -7.83
C HIS A 411 -0.98 1.03 -8.12
N ASN A 412 -1.48 1.07 -9.36
CA ASN A 412 -2.73 0.42 -9.75
C ASN A 412 -2.51 -0.76 -10.72
N ASN A 413 -1.44 -0.70 -11.53
CA ASN A 413 -1.14 -1.69 -12.55
C ASN A 413 -0.03 -2.61 -12.07
N ARG A 414 -0.32 -3.40 -11.04
CA ARG A 414 0.54 -4.48 -10.59
C ARG A 414 0.47 -5.60 -11.62
N THR A 415 1.63 -6.08 -12.08
CA THR A 415 1.64 -7.24 -12.98
C THR A 415 1.07 -8.47 -12.27
N PRO A 416 0.42 -9.42 -12.97
CA PRO A 416 -0.14 -10.61 -12.34
C PRO A 416 0.87 -11.35 -11.47
N GLU A 417 2.12 -11.50 -11.93
CA GLU A 417 3.19 -12.20 -11.21
C GLU A 417 3.59 -11.45 -9.93
N LYS A 418 3.57 -10.12 -9.95
CA LYS A 418 3.92 -9.29 -8.79
C LYS A 418 2.79 -9.14 -7.80
N GLU A 419 1.55 -9.08 -8.28
CA GLU A 419 0.36 -9.15 -7.44
C GLU A 419 0.28 -10.50 -6.72
N GLN A 420 0.58 -11.58 -7.43
CA GLN A 420 0.65 -12.94 -6.87
C GLN A 420 1.70 -13.03 -5.75
N LEU A 421 2.87 -12.41 -5.91
CA LEU A 421 3.90 -12.39 -4.87
C LEU A 421 3.39 -11.80 -3.56
N TRP A 422 2.67 -10.68 -3.61
CA TRP A 422 2.04 -10.08 -2.42
C TRP A 422 0.94 -10.99 -1.85
N ASP A 423 0.05 -11.48 -2.72
CA ASP A 423 -1.10 -12.28 -2.30
C ASP A 423 -0.67 -13.60 -1.66
N GLU A 424 0.31 -14.27 -2.23
CA GLU A 424 0.86 -15.52 -1.67
C GLU A 424 1.55 -15.27 -0.32
N ARG A 425 2.44 -14.25 -0.27
CA ARG A 425 3.21 -14.01 0.96
C ARG A 425 2.35 -13.47 2.09
N SER A 426 1.44 -12.54 1.81
CA SER A 426 0.52 -12.03 2.84
C SER A 426 -0.41 -13.12 3.36
N LYS A 427 -0.91 -14.01 2.48
CA LYS A 427 -1.71 -15.17 2.86
C LYS A 427 -0.92 -16.17 3.73
N GLU A 428 0.33 -16.46 3.36
CA GLU A 428 1.23 -17.32 4.15
C GLU A 428 1.41 -16.76 5.57
N VAL A 429 1.71 -15.46 5.69
CA VAL A 429 1.89 -14.80 6.99
C VAL A 429 0.60 -14.80 7.82
N LEU A 430 -0.54 -14.48 7.19
CA LEU A 430 -1.83 -14.51 7.87
C LEU A 430 -2.16 -15.92 8.39
N GLU A 431 -1.97 -16.96 7.57
CA GLU A 431 -2.22 -18.33 7.97
C GLU A 431 -1.31 -18.79 9.13
N LEU A 432 -0.02 -18.42 9.08
CA LEU A 432 0.93 -18.68 10.15
C LEU A 432 0.48 -18.04 11.47
N LEU A 433 0.13 -16.75 11.45
CA LEU A 433 -0.32 -16.01 12.64
C LEU A 433 -1.65 -16.52 13.17
N ARG A 434 -2.57 -16.91 12.27
CA ARG A 434 -3.85 -17.50 12.64
C ARG A 434 -3.68 -18.81 13.43
N GLN A 435 -2.65 -19.59 13.11
CA GLN A 435 -2.29 -20.82 13.79
C GLN A 435 -1.48 -20.61 15.07
N GLY A 436 -1.22 -19.36 15.45
CA GLY A 436 -0.44 -18.98 16.63
C GLY A 436 1.06 -19.07 16.44
N GLY A 437 1.55 -19.14 15.19
CA GLY A 437 2.96 -19.02 14.84
C GLY A 437 3.47 -17.59 14.90
N GLU A 438 4.78 -17.40 14.70
CA GLU A 438 5.42 -16.10 14.70
C GLU A 438 5.88 -15.73 13.28
N PHE A 439 5.55 -14.52 12.83
CA PHE A 439 6.04 -14.01 11.55
C PHE A 439 7.51 -13.61 11.67
N GLN A 440 8.35 -14.29 10.91
CA GLN A 440 9.77 -13.99 10.75
C GLN A 440 9.98 -13.41 9.35
N PRO A 441 10.23 -12.08 9.22
CA PRO A 441 10.54 -11.44 7.96
C PRO A 441 11.76 -12.06 7.28
N ARG A 442 11.67 -12.27 5.97
CA ARG A 442 12.79 -12.72 5.14
C ARG A 442 13.72 -11.56 4.86
N GLU A 443 15.02 -11.78 4.95
CA GLU A 443 16.01 -10.79 4.52
C GLU A 443 15.91 -10.59 3.00
N MET A 444 16.10 -9.35 2.55
CA MET A 444 16.27 -9.09 1.14
C MET A 444 17.58 -9.74 0.65
N LYS A 445 17.43 -10.56 -0.38
CA LYS A 445 18.59 -11.18 -1.05
C LYS A 445 19.01 -10.32 -2.22
#